data_1dbee8b68b7c11d99f9c74580ca33fc8
#
_entry.id   1dbee8b68b7c11d99f9c74580ca33fc8
#
_cell.length_a   1.000
_cell.length_b   1.000
_cell.length_c   1.000
_cell.angle_alpha   90.00
_cell.angle_beta   90.00
_cell.angle_gamma   90.00
#
_symmetry.space_group_name_H-M   'P 1'
#
loop_
_entity.id
_entity.type
_entity.pdbx_description
1 polymer ?
#
loop_
_entity_poly.entity_id
_entity_poly.type
_entity_poly.pdbx_seq_one_letter_code
_entity_poly.pdbx_strand_id
1 'polypeptide(L)'
;AMSNAGKEEISKRIAEESMILLKNDGTLPLKKGTKVAVIGPHADSLRYPVSGYTYPAYIEMMDAARKKDATVTFNGIIDEQAKAEAEEKAPKGPFDTMFEMFDEASMRSLDDMNGVLRKLHTRSLKEVLSDRFETVYAEGCKIIDESEEGFKDAVKAAENSDVVVMALGGNCGWVNVTGGEGKDRQSLELPGVQEKLLETVAAVGKPVI
;
A
#
# COMPACT_ATOMS: atom_id res chain seq x y z
N ALA A 1 -20.79 -7.08 -20.65
CA ALA A 1 -19.89 -6.24 -19.86
C ALA A 1 -20.73 -5.15 -19.19
N MET A 2 -20.69 -5.03 -17.87
CA MET A 2 -21.37 -3.92 -17.18
C MET A 2 -20.59 -2.63 -17.46
N SER A 3 -21.29 -1.61 -17.99
CA SER A 3 -20.69 -0.28 -18.20
C SER A 3 -20.33 0.36 -16.85
N ASN A 4 -19.16 0.94 -16.75
CA ASN A 4 -18.74 1.76 -15.60
C ASN A 4 -19.17 3.24 -15.75
N ALA A 5 -19.81 3.58 -16.85
CA ALA A 5 -20.27 4.95 -17.10
C ALA A 5 -21.19 5.42 -15.95
N GLY A 6 -20.90 6.57 -15.39
CA GLY A 6 -21.64 7.17 -14.27
C GLY A 6 -21.26 6.67 -12.88
N LYS A 7 -20.38 5.67 -12.75
CA LYS A 7 -19.92 5.19 -11.43
C LYS A 7 -18.74 5.97 -10.88
N GLU A 8 -17.98 6.63 -11.74
CA GLU A 8 -16.78 7.39 -11.36
C GLU A 8 -17.13 8.55 -10.41
N GLU A 9 -18.22 9.28 -10.68
CA GLU A 9 -18.67 10.36 -9.82
C GLU A 9 -19.11 9.87 -8.44
N ILE A 10 -19.80 8.72 -8.39
CA ILE A 10 -20.20 8.09 -7.13
C ILE A 10 -18.98 7.63 -6.35
N SER A 11 -18.01 6.97 -7.00
CA SER A 11 -16.78 6.52 -6.37
C SER A 11 -15.95 7.68 -5.82
N LYS A 12 -15.84 8.76 -6.59
CA LYS A 12 -15.17 9.99 -6.16
C LYS A 12 -15.84 10.59 -4.93
N ARG A 13 -17.17 10.73 -4.95
CA ARG A 13 -17.92 11.26 -3.83
C ARG A 13 -17.77 10.40 -2.57
N ILE A 14 -17.83 9.08 -2.70
CA ILE A 14 -17.60 8.17 -1.58
C ILE A 14 -16.20 8.38 -1.00
N ALA A 15 -15.17 8.48 -1.85
CA ALA A 15 -13.80 8.73 -1.41
C ALA A 15 -13.67 10.08 -0.69
N GLU A 16 -14.26 11.15 -1.22
CA GLU A 16 -14.26 12.48 -0.60
C GLU A 16 -14.97 12.48 0.75
N GLU A 17 -16.15 11.84 0.85
CA GLU A 17 -16.93 11.75 2.08
C GLU A 17 -16.33 10.80 3.13
N SER A 18 -15.41 9.92 2.74
CA SER A 18 -14.70 9.00 3.66
C SER A 18 -13.49 9.62 4.34
N MET A 19 -12.99 10.77 3.85
CA MET A 19 -11.85 11.45 4.45
C MET A 19 -12.27 12.20 5.71
N ILE A 20 -11.54 11.97 6.79
CA ILE A 20 -11.82 12.59 8.10
C ILE A 20 -10.65 13.52 8.45
N LEU A 21 -10.94 14.81 8.58
CA LEU A 21 -10.00 15.80 9.09
C LEU A 21 -10.11 15.86 10.62
N LEU A 22 -9.16 15.24 11.32
CA LEU A 22 -9.18 15.17 12.78
C LEU A 22 -8.80 16.51 13.42
N LYS A 23 -7.83 17.23 12.83
CA LYS A 23 -7.36 18.52 13.33
C LYS A 23 -6.83 19.35 12.16
N ASN A 24 -7.08 20.64 12.20
CA ASN A 24 -6.47 21.62 11.30
C ASN A 24 -6.27 22.92 12.07
N ASP A 25 -5.03 23.34 12.19
CA ASP A 25 -4.61 24.59 12.85
C ASP A 25 -4.36 25.73 11.88
N GLY A 26 -4.88 25.59 10.64
CA GLY A 26 -4.71 26.56 9.56
C GLY A 26 -3.64 26.18 8.54
N THR A 27 -3.03 24.99 8.67
CA THR A 27 -2.09 24.45 7.66
C THR A 27 -2.82 24.12 6.35
N LEU A 28 -4.03 23.58 6.43
CA LEU A 28 -4.89 23.32 5.27
C LEU A 28 -5.95 24.44 5.08
N PRO A 29 -6.29 24.78 3.84
CA PRO A 29 -5.74 24.27 2.57
C PRO A 29 -4.35 24.82 2.25
N LEU A 30 -3.54 24.02 1.56
CA LEU A 30 -2.21 24.43 1.14
C LEU A 30 -2.29 25.60 0.13
N LYS A 31 -1.41 26.57 0.30
CA LYS A 31 -1.33 27.74 -0.60
C LYS A 31 -0.61 27.38 -1.89
N LYS A 32 -0.99 28.04 -2.99
CA LYS A 32 -0.28 27.91 -4.26
C LYS A 32 1.21 28.29 -4.08
N GLY A 33 2.09 27.48 -4.65
CA GLY A 33 3.54 27.69 -4.55
C GLY A 33 4.19 27.07 -3.32
N THR A 34 3.42 26.45 -2.41
CA THR A 34 3.97 25.67 -1.30
C THR A 34 4.81 24.52 -1.85
N LYS A 35 5.99 24.33 -1.30
CA LYS A 35 6.83 23.15 -1.57
C LYS A 35 6.53 22.06 -0.56
N VAL A 36 6.17 20.88 -1.05
CA VAL A 36 5.62 19.79 -0.25
C VAL A 36 6.57 18.61 -0.21
N ALA A 37 6.98 18.16 0.98
CA ALA A 37 7.59 16.85 1.13
C ALA A 37 6.48 15.80 1.27
N VAL A 38 6.54 14.73 0.49
CA VAL A 38 5.61 13.59 0.55
C VAL A 38 6.41 12.39 1.04
N ILE A 39 6.16 11.97 2.28
CA ILE A 39 6.99 11.01 3.00
C ILE A 39 6.15 9.84 3.49
N GLY A 40 6.72 8.65 3.45
CA GLY A 40 6.11 7.44 3.98
C GLY A 40 5.90 6.35 2.94
N PRO A 41 5.61 5.12 3.39
CA PRO A 41 5.46 3.95 2.52
C PRO A 41 4.27 4.06 1.56
N HIS A 42 3.25 4.83 1.92
CA HIS A 42 2.08 5.07 1.06
C HIS A 42 2.27 6.23 0.06
N ALA A 43 3.32 7.04 0.22
CA ALA A 43 3.52 8.28 -0.52
C ALA A 43 3.60 8.08 -2.05
N ASP A 44 4.31 7.06 -2.51
CA ASP A 44 4.49 6.75 -3.94
C ASP A 44 4.05 5.31 -4.31
N SER A 45 3.21 4.70 -3.50
CA SER A 45 2.66 3.38 -3.80
C SER A 45 1.43 3.48 -4.70
N LEU A 46 1.39 2.66 -5.74
CA LEU A 46 0.18 2.44 -6.53
C LEU A 46 -0.69 1.34 -5.93
N ARG A 47 -0.09 0.39 -5.20
CA ARG A 47 -0.77 -0.79 -4.66
C ARG A 47 -1.54 -0.51 -3.38
N TYR A 48 -0.97 0.23 -2.44
CA TYR A 48 -1.55 0.41 -1.11
C TYR A 48 -2.88 1.18 -1.07
N PRO A 49 -3.17 2.13 -1.99
CA PRO A 49 -4.50 2.73 -2.07
C PRO A 49 -5.60 1.75 -2.50
N VAL A 50 -5.22 0.56 -2.98
CA VAL A 50 -6.14 -0.45 -3.49
C VAL A 50 -6.41 -1.49 -2.41
N SER A 51 -7.68 -1.66 -2.07
CA SER A 51 -8.16 -2.57 -1.02
C SER A 51 -7.89 -4.06 -1.33
N GLY A 52 -8.05 -4.92 -0.30
CA GLY A 52 -7.81 -6.36 -0.38
C GLY A 52 -8.68 -7.08 -1.40
N TYR A 53 -10.00 -6.85 -1.39
CA TYR A 53 -10.93 -7.55 -2.30
C TYR A 53 -11.04 -6.88 -3.68
N THR A 54 -9.90 -6.69 -4.34
CA THR A 54 -9.80 -6.09 -5.64
C THR A 54 -9.02 -6.95 -6.61
N TYR A 55 -9.22 -6.72 -7.91
CA TYR A 55 -8.48 -7.47 -8.94
C TYR A 55 -6.94 -7.38 -8.77
N PRO A 56 -6.32 -6.22 -8.50
CA PRO A 56 -4.89 -6.16 -8.24
C PRO A 56 -4.43 -6.96 -7.03
N ALA A 57 -5.18 -6.93 -5.92
CA ALA A 57 -4.84 -7.70 -4.73
C ALA A 57 -4.97 -9.21 -4.97
N TYR A 58 -5.98 -9.62 -5.75
CA TYR A 58 -6.15 -11.01 -6.15
C TYR A 58 -4.97 -11.51 -7.02
N ILE A 59 -4.55 -10.71 -8.00
CA ILE A 59 -3.39 -11.03 -8.84
C ILE A 59 -2.11 -11.14 -8.00
N GLU A 60 -1.89 -10.21 -7.08
CA GLU A 60 -0.75 -10.24 -6.15
C GLU A 60 -0.72 -11.52 -5.32
N MET A 61 -1.87 -11.92 -4.78
CA MET A 61 -2.02 -13.18 -4.03
C MET A 61 -1.68 -14.40 -4.91
N MET A 62 -2.18 -14.43 -6.13
CA MET A 62 -1.93 -15.53 -7.06
C MET A 62 -0.45 -15.63 -7.44
N ASP A 63 0.21 -14.51 -7.71
CA ASP A 63 1.63 -14.49 -8.01
C ASP A 63 2.48 -14.94 -6.81
N ALA A 64 2.16 -14.45 -5.62
CA ALA A 64 2.83 -14.83 -4.40
C ALA A 64 2.64 -16.33 -4.09
N ALA A 65 1.43 -16.87 -4.26
CA ALA A 65 1.17 -18.30 -4.09
C ALA A 65 1.97 -19.14 -5.11
N ARG A 66 2.04 -18.70 -6.36
CA ARG A 66 2.86 -19.34 -7.42
C ARG A 66 4.35 -19.37 -7.02
N LYS A 67 4.84 -18.30 -6.43
CA LYS A 67 6.23 -18.15 -5.94
C LYS A 67 6.47 -18.82 -4.59
N LYS A 68 5.45 -19.43 -3.99
CA LYS A 68 5.47 -20.01 -2.64
C LYS A 68 5.92 -18.99 -1.57
N ASP A 69 5.44 -17.76 -1.71
CA ASP A 69 5.74 -16.66 -0.78
C ASP A 69 5.10 -16.96 0.58
N ALA A 70 5.93 -17.06 1.62
CA ALA A 70 5.49 -17.36 2.98
C ALA A 70 4.64 -16.24 3.62
N THR A 71 4.59 -15.04 3.02
CA THR A 71 3.79 -13.92 3.52
C THR A 71 2.33 -13.96 3.12
N VAL A 72 1.91 -14.93 2.28
CA VAL A 72 0.50 -15.14 1.92
C VAL A 72 -0.28 -15.60 3.14
N THR A 73 -1.32 -14.86 3.52
CA THR A 73 -2.05 -15.06 4.78
C THR A 73 -2.73 -16.42 4.89
N PHE A 74 -3.15 -17.02 3.78
CA PHE A 74 -3.74 -18.36 3.75
C PHE A 74 -2.77 -19.49 4.16
N ASN A 75 -1.47 -19.24 4.09
CA ASN A 75 -0.47 -20.20 4.55
C ASN A 75 -0.48 -20.40 6.08
N GLY A 76 -1.06 -19.46 6.84
CA GLY A 76 -1.21 -19.58 8.30
C GLY A 76 -2.40 -20.41 8.77
N ILE A 77 -3.33 -20.77 7.87
CA ILE A 77 -4.49 -21.60 8.16
C ILE A 77 -4.17 -23.10 7.98
N ILE A 78 -3.11 -23.41 7.26
CA ILE A 78 -2.63 -24.77 7.08
C ILE A 78 -1.68 -25.07 8.24
N ASP A 79 -2.15 -25.90 9.18
CA ASP A 79 -1.38 -26.40 10.31
C ASP A 79 0.02 -26.88 9.83
N GLU A 80 1.09 -26.49 10.55
CA GLU A 80 2.46 -26.89 10.19
C GLU A 80 2.64 -28.41 10.16
N GLN A 81 1.82 -29.16 10.91
CA GLN A 81 1.77 -30.62 10.84
C GLN A 81 1.15 -31.13 9.53
N ALA A 82 0.15 -30.44 8.97
CA ALA A 82 -0.40 -30.76 7.67
C ALA A 82 0.60 -30.48 6.53
N LYS A 83 1.53 -29.55 6.72
CA LYS A 83 2.63 -29.29 5.76
C LYS A 83 3.60 -30.48 5.65
N ALA A 84 3.99 -31.09 6.75
CA ALA A 84 4.96 -32.19 6.77
C ALA A 84 4.38 -33.46 6.13
N GLU A 85 3.08 -33.70 6.25
CA GLU A 85 2.39 -34.86 5.66
C GLU A 85 1.95 -34.63 4.21
N ALA A 86 1.80 -33.35 3.79
CA ALA A 86 1.34 -32.97 2.46
C ALA A 86 2.46 -32.96 1.40
N GLU A 87 3.73 -32.81 1.79
CA GLU A 87 4.84 -32.73 0.84
C GLU A 87 5.09 -34.03 0.07
N GLU A 88 4.63 -35.17 0.56
CA GLU A 88 4.90 -36.48 -0.07
C GLU A 88 3.76 -37.08 -0.91
N LYS A 89 2.50 -36.68 -0.75
CA LYS A 89 1.35 -37.25 -1.49
C LYS A 89 0.10 -36.40 -1.64
N ALA A 90 0.20 -35.08 -1.63
CA ALA A 90 -1.01 -34.24 -1.74
C ALA A 90 -1.60 -34.27 -3.15
N PRO A 91 -2.91 -34.53 -3.30
CA PRO A 91 -3.61 -34.13 -4.52
C PRO A 91 -3.45 -32.62 -4.70
N LYS A 92 -3.35 -32.16 -5.98
CA LYS A 92 -3.26 -30.75 -6.31
C LYS A 92 -4.24 -29.95 -5.45
N GLY A 93 -3.73 -28.97 -4.72
CA GLY A 93 -4.57 -28.08 -3.91
C GLY A 93 -5.50 -27.24 -4.78
N PRO A 94 -6.52 -26.62 -4.20
CA PRO A 94 -7.43 -25.75 -4.94
C PRO A 94 -6.69 -24.64 -5.70
N PHE A 95 -5.54 -24.18 -5.21
CA PHE A 95 -4.71 -23.21 -5.90
C PHE A 95 -3.98 -23.78 -7.12
N ASP A 96 -3.47 -25.01 -7.05
CA ASP A 96 -2.81 -25.66 -8.19
C ASP A 96 -3.79 -25.86 -9.35
N THR A 97 -5.03 -26.28 -9.04
CA THR A 97 -6.10 -26.42 -10.03
C THR A 97 -6.50 -25.04 -10.60
N MET A 98 -6.53 -24.01 -9.76
CA MET A 98 -6.84 -22.65 -10.20
C MET A 98 -5.75 -22.08 -11.09
N PHE A 99 -4.47 -22.34 -10.80
CA PHE A 99 -3.35 -21.93 -11.68
C PHE A 99 -3.42 -22.59 -13.06
N GLU A 100 -3.86 -23.82 -13.17
CA GLU A 100 -4.06 -24.51 -14.45
C GLU A 100 -5.19 -23.88 -15.29
N MET A 101 -6.12 -23.14 -14.68
CA MET A 101 -7.20 -22.43 -15.36
C MET A 101 -6.78 -21.09 -15.97
N PHE A 102 -5.61 -20.55 -15.57
CA PHE A 102 -5.11 -19.29 -16.12
C PHE A 102 -4.21 -19.58 -17.34
N ASP A 103 -4.48 -18.89 -18.43
CA ASP A 103 -3.62 -18.95 -19.61
C ASP A 103 -2.30 -18.21 -19.37
N GLU A 104 -1.31 -18.49 -20.21
CA GLU A 104 0.02 -17.85 -20.15
C GLU A 104 -0.05 -16.32 -20.25
N ALA A 105 -1.04 -15.77 -20.96
CA ALA A 105 -1.19 -14.32 -21.13
C ALA A 105 -1.68 -13.67 -19.83
N SER A 106 -2.63 -14.31 -19.13
CA SER A 106 -3.08 -13.89 -17.80
C SER A 106 -1.94 -13.97 -16.79
N MET A 107 -1.12 -15.01 -16.84
CA MET A 107 0.02 -15.19 -15.94
C MET A 107 1.14 -14.16 -16.18
N ARG A 108 1.38 -13.73 -17.41
CA ARG A 108 2.36 -12.65 -17.72
C ARG A 108 1.94 -11.30 -17.16
N SER A 109 0.66 -11.05 -16.97
CA SER A 109 0.18 -9.82 -16.31
C SER A 109 0.54 -9.75 -14.84
N LEU A 110 0.90 -10.89 -14.22
CA LEU A 110 1.33 -10.96 -12.82
C LEU A 110 2.72 -10.37 -12.59
N ASP A 111 3.58 -10.36 -13.61
CA ASP A 111 4.94 -9.85 -13.50
C ASP A 111 5.02 -8.31 -13.55
N ASP A 112 3.91 -7.63 -13.91
CA ASP A 112 3.84 -6.18 -13.98
C ASP A 112 2.60 -5.62 -13.26
N MET A 113 2.59 -5.72 -11.94
CA MET A 113 1.53 -5.16 -11.10
C MET A 113 1.35 -3.66 -11.30
N ASN A 114 2.44 -2.92 -11.42
CA ASN A 114 2.38 -1.47 -11.66
C ASN A 114 1.75 -1.17 -13.01
N GLY A 115 2.05 -1.93 -14.06
CA GLY A 115 1.41 -1.80 -15.36
C GLY A 115 -0.10 -2.09 -15.30
N VAL A 116 -0.53 -3.08 -14.52
CA VAL A 116 -1.95 -3.35 -14.27
C VAL A 116 -2.62 -2.17 -13.58
N LEU A 117 -2.02 -1.64 -12.51
CA LEU A 117 -2.55 -0.52 -11.77
C LEU A 117 -2.62 0.76 -12.62
N ARG A 118 -1.60 1.00 -13.46
CA ARG A 118 -1.60 2.12 -14.41
C ARG A 118 -2.73 2.03 -15.45
N LYS A 119 -3.02 0.83 -15.96
CA LYS A 119 -4.17 0.60 -16.86
C LYS A 119 -5.52 0.86 -16.18
N LEU A 120 -5.58 0.75 -14.84
CA LEU A 120 -6.73 1.14 -14.02
C LEU A 120 -6.71 2.62 -13.62
N HIS A 121 -5.83 3.43 -14.22
CA HIS A 121 -5.66 4.86 -13.94
C HIS A 121 -5.25 5.18 -12.50
N THR A 122 -4.65 4.22 -11.79
CA THR A 122 -4.15 4.44 -10.43
C THR A 122 -2.96 5.40 -10.44
N ARG A 123 -2.99 6.38 -9.54
CA ARG A 123 -1.91 7.35 -9.34
C ARG A 123 -1.50 7.35 -7.86
N SER A 124 -0.22 7.59 -7.59
CA SER A 124 0.26 7.74 -6.22
C SER A 124 -0.11 9.11 -5.65
N LEU A 125 -0.09 9.24 -4.31
CA LEU A 125 -0.31 10.52 -3.64
C LEU A 125 0.72 11.57 -4.10
N LYS A 126 1.98 11.17 -4.20
CA LYS A 126 3.05 12.04 -4.71
C LYS A 126 2.72 12.59 -6.11
N GLU A 127 2.28 11.72 -7.02
CA GLU A 127 1.94 12.14 -8.39
C GLU A 127 0.78 13.12 -8.44
N VAL A 128 -0.25 12.88 -7.61
CA VAL A 128 -1.41 13.80 -7.56
C VAL A 128 -1.03 15.14 -6.96
N LEU A 129 -0.19 15.16 -5.92
CA LEU A 129 0.29 16.41 -5.33
C LEU A 129 1.24 17.16 -6.28
N SER A 130 2.04 16.45 -7.07
CA SER A 130 2.95 17.04 -8.05
C SER A 130 2.26 17.80 -9.19
N ASP A 131 0.97 17.54 -9.43
CA ASP A 131 0.18 18.33 -10.40
C ASP A 131 -0.04 19.78 -9.93
N ARG A 132 0.08 20.06 -8.64
CA ARG A 132 -0.31 21.35 -8.04
C ARG A 132 0.81 22.03 -7.28
N PHE A 133 1.79 21.24 -6.81
CA PHE A 133 2.86 21.69 -5.92
C PHE A 133 4.23 21.22 -6.41
N GLU A 134 5.28 21.96 -6.08
CA GLU A 134 6.64 21.42 -6.13
C GLU A 134 6.76 20.36 -5.03
N THR A 135 7.09 19.12 -5.39
CA THR A 135 7.17 18.01 -4.45
C THR A 135 8.58 17.45 -4.33
N VAL A 136 8.97 17.12 -3.12
CA VAL A 136 10.12 16.25 -2.82
C VAL A 136 9.61 14.98 -2.18
N TYR A 137 10.29 13.86 -2.38
CA TYR A 137 9.82 12.55 -1.94
C TYR A 137 10.89 11.80 -1.18
N ALA A 138 10.48 11.09 -0.14
CA ALA A 138 11.25 10.04 0.50
C ALA A 138 10.31 8.93 1.00
N GLU A 139 10.66 7.67 0.80
CA GLU A 139 9.89 6.56 1.36
C GLU A 139 10.02 6.53 2.89
N GLY A 140 11.21 6.79 3.41
CA GLY A 140 11.51 6.82 4.83
C GLY A 140 11.62 5.43 5.45
N CYS A 141 10.59 4.60 5.32
CA CYS A 141 10.58 3.21 5.78
C CYS A 141 9.61 2.38 4.93
N LYS A 142 9.66 1.07 5.07
CA LYS A 142 8.64 0.15 4.53
C LYS A 142 7.45 0.05 5.48
N ILE A 143 6.37 -0.64 5.06
CA ILE A 143 5.15 -0.75 5.87
C ILE A 143 5.37 -1.46 7.20
N ILE A 144 6.12 -2.56 7.22
CA ILE A 144 6.35 -3.40 8.41
C ILE A 144 7.84 -3.68 8.66
N ASP A 145 8.74 -2.94 8.02
CA ASP A 145 10.17 -3.07 8.21
C ASP A 145 10.60 -2.38 9.53
N GLU A 146 11.66 -2.90 10.14
CA GLU A 146 12.32 -2.33 11.31
C GLU A 146 13.52 -1.45 10.90
N SER A 147 13.81 -1.31 9.59
CA SER A 147 14.93 -0.52 9.08
C SER A 147 14.64 0.98 9.14
N GLU A 148 15.62 1.73 9.64
CA GLU A 148 15.64 3.19 9.72
C GLU A 148 16.52 3.84 8.64
N GLU A 149 17.05 3.07 7.71
CA GLU A 149 18.02 3.56 6.70
C GLU A 149 17.47 4.74 5.89
N GLY A 150 16.16 4.78 5.61
CA GLY A 150 15.51 5.85 4.87
C GLY A 150 15.22 7.13 5.68
N PHE A 151 15.41 7.12 7.00
CA PHE A 151 15.07 8.28 7.87
C PHE A 151 15.85 9.54 7.51
N LYS A 152 17.14 9.38 7.19
CA LYS A 152 18.00 10.49 6.79
C LYS A 152 17.50 11.20 5.54
N ASP A 153 17.02 10.46 4.56
CA ASP A 153 16.46 11.02 3.33
C ASP A 153 15.09 11.67 3.59
N ALA A 154 14.29 11.10 4.48
CA ALA A 154 13.03 11.69 4.92
C ALA A 154 13.24 13.04 5.64
N VAL A 155 14.18 13.11 6.57
CA VAL A 155 14.58 14.37 7.23
C VAL A 155 15.04 15.40 6.21
N LYS A 156 15.92 15.03 5.30
CA LYS A 156 16.40 15.92 4.25
C LYS A 156 15.26 16.41 3.33
N ALA A 157 14.29 15.56 3.01
CA ALA A 157 13.12 15.97 2.24
C ALA A 157 12.27 16.98 3.02
N ALA A 158 12.06 16.76 4.32
CA ALA A 158 11.33 17.67 5.20
C ALA A 158 12.04 19.05 5.33
N GLU A 159 13.34 19.05 5.56
CA GLU A 159 14.16 20.29 5.65
C GLU A 159 14.04 21.15 4.39
N ASN A 160 13.98 20.51 3.22
CA ASN A 160 13.90 21.16 1.91
C ASN A 160 12.47 21.47 1.46
N SER A 161 11.50 21.51 2.35
CA SER A 161 10.09 21.79 2.07
C SER A 161 9.50 22.84 3.00
N ASP A 162 8.32 23.35 2.65
CA ASP A 162 7.54 24.26 3.48
C ASP A 162 6.58 23.50 4.40
N VAL A 163 6.11 22.34 3.95
CA VAL A 163 5.16 21.47 4.65
C VAL A 163 5.47 20.01 4.32
N VAL A 164 5.16 19.15 5.26
CA VAL A 164 5.32 17.68 5.11
C VAL A 164 3.96 17.02 5.10
N VAL A 165 3.75 16.14 4.12
CA VAL A 165 2.62 15.20 4.08
C VAL A 165 3.17 13.81 4.38
N MET A 166 2.80 13.27 5.55
CA MET A 166 3.15 11.92 5.99
C MET A 166 2.09 10.93 5.54
N ALA A 167 2.45 10.02 4.65
CA ALA A 167 1.56 9.00 4.12
C ALA A 167 1.86 7.66 4.79
N LEU A 168 1.27 7.46 5.94
CA LEU A 168 1.51 6.33 6.85
C LEU A 168 0.29 5.45 7.01
N GLY A 169 0.49 4.24 7.50
CA GLY A 169 -0.58 3.30 7.80
C GLY A 169 -0.24 1.86 7.49
N GLY A 170 -1.23 0.99 7.63
CA GLY A 170 -1.14 -0.40 7.22
C GLY A 170 -1.60 -0.62 5.79
N ASN A 171 -1.54 -1.88 5.35
CA ASN A 171 -2.13 -2.31 4.09
C ASN A 171 -3.03 -3.53 4.30
N CYS A 172 -3.99 -3.68 3.41
CA CYS A 172 -4.94 -4.79 3.38
C CYS A 172 -4.76 -5.61 2.10
N GLY A 173 -4.97 -6.91 2.21
CA GLY A 173 -4.84 -7.87 1.10
C GLY A 173 -4.54 -9.26 1.62
N TRP A 174 -3.73 -10.01 0.89
CA TRP A 174 -3.33 -11.37 1.25
C TRP A 174 -1.81 -11.58 1.29
N VAL A 175 -1.03 -10.62 0.82
CA VAL A 175 0.43 -10.71 0.71
C VAL A 175 1.05 -9.57 1.50
N ASN A 176 1.97 -9.90 2.42
CA ASN A 176 2.71 -8.94 3.23
C ASN A 176 1.83 -7.85 3.85
N VAL A 177 0.69 -8.25 4.42
CA VAL A 177 -0.33 -7.35 4.96
C VAL A 177 -0.16 -7.09 6.44
N THR A 178 -0.65 -5.95 6.90
CA THR A 178 -0.67 -5.58 8.32
C THR A 178 -1.95 -6.04 9.02
N GLY A 179 -3.00 -6.29 8.26
CA GLY A 179 -4.27 -6.83 8.70
C GLY A 179 -5.15 -7.15 7.51
N GLY A 180 -6.11 -8.05 7.67
CA GLY A 180 -7.00 -8.48 6.59
C GLY A 180 -7.52 -9.88 6.82
N GLU A 181 -7.97 -10.53 5.76
CA GLU A 181 -8.44 -11.89 5.85
C GLU A 181 -7.32 -12.84 6.29
N GLY A 182 -7.58 -13.61 7.35
CA GLY A 182 -6.59 -14.54 7.91
C GLY A 182 -5.45 -13.88 8.71
N LYS A 183 -5.53 -12.58 8.97
CA LYS A 183 -4.54 -11.86 9.77
C LYS A 183 -5.16 -10.72 10.56
N ASP A 184 -5.27 -10.92 11.88
CA ASP A 184 -5.72 -9.89 12.81
C ASP A 184 -4.56 -9.02 13.30
N ARG A 185 -4.85 -7.77 13.61
CA ARG A 185 -3.91 -6.89 14.27
C ARG A 185 -4.01 -7.04 15.79
N GLN A 186 -2.87 -7.09 16.45
CA GLN A 186 -2.77 -7.16 17.91
C GLN A 186 -2.64 -5.77 18.55
N SER A 187 -2.28 -4.74 17.76
CA SER A 187 -2.08 -3.37 18.22
C SER A 187 -2.77 -2.38 17.28
N LEU A 188 -3.15 -1.21 17.83
CA LEU A 188 -3.64 -0.06 17.07
C LEU A 188 -2.52 0.89 16.62
N GLU A 189 -1.28 0.65 17.04
CA GLU A 189 -0.10 1.44 16.67
C GLU A 189 0.20 1.35 15.18
N LEU A 190 0.97 2.29 14.66
CA LEU A 190 1.47 2.21 13.29
C LEU A 190 2.41 0.99 13.13
N PRO A 191 2.34 0.28 12.00
CA PRO A 191 3.21 -0.88 11.76
C PRO A 191 4.68 -0.50 11.63
N GLY A 192 5.57 -1.42 12.04
CA GLY A 192 7.02 -1.25 11.89
C GLY A 192 7.53 0.01 12.59
N VAL A 193 8.42 0.74 11.95
CA VAL A 193 9.03 1.97 12.49
C VAL A 193 8.36 3.26 12.02
N GLN A 194 7.12 3.19 11.53
CA GLN A 194 6.44 4.36 10.96
C GLN A 194 6.18 5.46 11.99
N GLU A 195 5.85 5.12 13.23
CA GLU A 195 5.66 6.12 14.30
C GLU A 195 6.98 6.84 14.62
N LYS A 196 8.07 6.10 14.72
CA LYS A 196 9.41 6.68 14.91
C LYS A 196 9.83 7.57 13.73
N LEU A 197 9.46 7.19 12.49
CA LEU A 197 9.67 8.04 11.32
C LEU A 197 8.89 9.36 11.45
N LEU A 198 7.62 9.28 11.87
CA LEU A 198 6.78 10.47 12.08
C LEU A 198 7.41 11.41 13.12
N GLU A 199 7.81 10.89 14.28
CA GLU A 199 8.48 11.66 15.34
C GLU A 199 9.77 12.33 14.82
N THR A 200 10.60 11.55 14.10
CA THR A 200 11.86 12.03 13.55
C THR A 200 11.65 13.16 12.54
N VAL A 201 10.67 13.04 11.67
CA VAL A 201 10.33 14.06 10.68
C VAL A 201 9.68 15.27 11.34
N ALA A 202 8.81 15.09 12.32
CA ALA A 202 8.17 16.19 13.04
C ALA A 202 9.18 17.02 13.83
N ALA A 203 10.26 16.41 14.32
CA ALA A 203 11.35 17.13 15.01
C ALA A 203 12.08 18.17 14.11
N VAL A 204 11.93 18.11 12.78
CA VAL A 204 12.42 19.12 11.84
C VAL A 204 11.71 20.48 12.04
N GLY A 205 10.51 20.47 12.66
CA GLY A 205 9.75 21.68 12.99
C GLY A 205 8.97 22.29 11.82
N LYS A 206 8.77 21.57 10.73
CA LYS A 206 7.85 21.97 9.66
C LYS A 206 6.41 21.57 10.01
N PRO A 207 5.40 22.28 9.48
CA PRO A 207 4.02 21.81 9.59
C PRO A 207 3.89 20.39 8.98
N VAL A 208 3.20 19.49 9.69
CA VAL A 208 2.99 18.10 9.28
C VAL A 208 1.50 17.84 9.11
N ILE A 209 1.15 17.18 8.01
CA ILE A 209 -0.19 16.72 7.64
C ILE A 209 -0.17 15.20 7.57
#